data_bbddb8dece56b5ae83cdbf3f71a3a16c
#
_entry.id   bbddb8dece56b5ae83cdbf3f71a3a16c
#
_cell.length_a   1.000
_cell.length_b   1.000
_cell.length_c   1.000
_cell.angle_alpha   90.00
_cell.angle_beta   90.00
_cell.angle_gamma   90.00
#
_symmetry.space_group_name_H-M   'P 1'
#
loop_
_entity.id
_entity.type
_entity.pdbx_description
1 polymer ?
#
loop_
_entity_poly.entity_id
_entity_poly.type
_entity_poly.pdbx_seq_one_letter_code
_entity_poly.pdbx_strand_id
1 'polypeptide(L)'
;MFGMVPTWDGSDRHEVSRSQYEVLIGQCRYANTSHARSRCRTSVRANYRVGRRDPMLDCRTYSSVTVCGTLHLSSKERACVRDSVAKHLSFRRAEVECYAFQ
;
A
#
# COMPACT_ATOMS: atom_id res chain seq x y z
N MET A 1 -33.47 14.77 -7.18
CA MET A 1 -33.01 14.62 -7.25
C MET A 1 -32.13 14.37 -7.27
N PHE A 2 -31.52 14.44 -7.46
CA PHE A 2 -30.71 14.25 -7.56
C PHE A 2 -29.86 14.20 -7.00
N GLY A 3 -29.89 14.49 -6.74
CA GLY A 3 -28.75 14.63 -6.19
C GLY A 3 -28.09 13.54 -5.67
N MET A 4 -28.59 12.64 -5.68
CA MET A 4 -28.01 11.61 -5.26
C MET A 4 -27.00 11.10 -6.02
N VAL A 5 -26.50 11.80 -6.83
CA VAL A 5 -25.35 11.43 -7.51
C VAL A 5 -24.33 11.05 -6.57
N PRO A 6 -23.77 9.91 -6.66
CA PRO A 6 -22.68 9.53 -5.86
C PRO A 6 -21.59 10.40 -6.14
N THR A 7 -20.98 10.90 -5.17
CA THR A 7 -19.93 11.72 -5.41
C THR A 7 -18.73 10.91 -5.47
N TRP A 8 -18.02 11.07 -6.53
CA TRP A 8 -16.74 10.49 -6.67
C TRP A 8 -15.69 11.52 -6.43
N ASP A 9 -16.01 12.55 -5.65
CA ASP A 9 -15.03 13.59 -5.35
C ASP A 9 -14.18 13.14 -4.20
N GLY A 10 -13.35 14.04 -3.71
CA GLY A 10 -12.41 13.75 -2.67
C GLY A 10 -13.02 13.31 -1.36
N SER A 11 -14.33 13.55 -1.14
CA SER A 11 -14.92 13.18 0.12
C SER A 11 -15.07 11.67 0.27
N ASP A 12 -15.01 10.92 -0.83
CA ASP A 12 -15.05 9.47 -0.77
C ASP A 12 -13.68 8.85 -0.62
N ARG A 13 -12.64 9.61 -0.67
CA ARG A 13 -11.29 9.09 -0.53
C ARG A 13 -10.86 9.14 0.91
N HIS A 14 -10.02 8.18 1.28
CA HIS A 14 -9.50 8.08 2.62
C HIS A 14 -8.46 9.16 2.85
N GLU A 15 -8.65 9.96 3.90
CA GLU A 15 -7.73 11.07 4.18
C GLU A 15 -6.50 10.59 4.94
N VAL A 16 -5.33 10.96 4.46
CA VAL A 16 -4.05 10.61 5.09
C VAL A 16 -3.16 11.85 5.05
N SER A 17 -2.08 11.84 5.83
CA SER A 17 -1.14 12.95 5.79
C SER A 17 -0.36 12.92 4.48
N ARG A 18 0.32 14.04 4.17
CA ARG A 18 1.16 14.08 2.99
C ARG A 18 2.25 13.01 3.06
N SER A 19 2.90 12.83 4.20
CA SER A 19 3.95 11.83 4.30
C SER A 19 3.40 10.42 4.16
N GLN A 20 2.22 10.14 4.68
CA GLN A 20 1.57 8.85 4.48
C GLN A 20 1.24 8.63 3.01
N TYR A 21 0.73 9.66 2.34
CA TYR A 21 0.40 9.58 0.92
C TYR A 21 1.64 9.30 0.09
N GLU A 22 2.75 9.97 0.41
CA GLU A 22 4.00 9.77 -0.31
C GLU A 22 4.52 8.35 -0.17
N VAL A 23 4.35 7.76 1.01
CA VAL A 23 4.71 6.36 1.20
C VAL A 23 3.81 5.45 0.37
N LEU A 24 2.50 5.70 0.39
CA LEU A 24 1.56 4.88 -0.39
C LEU A 24 1.87 4.92 -1.88
N ILE A 25 2.15 6.10 -2.42
CA ILE A 25 2.52 6.22 -3.83
C ILE A 25 3.88 5.59 -4.09
N GLY A 26 4.85 5.90 -3.22
CA GLY A 26 6.23 5.46 -3.42
C GLY A 26 6.38 3.94 -3.37
N GLN A 27 5.59 3.28 -2.53
CA GLN A 27 5.72 1.82 -2.43
C GLN A 27 5.27 1.10 -3.69
N CYS A 28 4.52 1.76 -4.55
CA CYS A 28 4.09 1.16 -5.81
C CYS A 28 5.26 0.77 -6.70
N ARG A 29 6.43 1.39 -6.51
CA ARG A 29 7.62 1.06 -7.31
C ARG A 29 8.08 -0.38 -7.13
N TYR A 30 7.67 -1.05 -6.05
CA TYR A 30 8.08 -2.41 -5.80
C TYR A 30 7.19 -3.46 -6.49
N ALA A 31 6.09 -3.03 -7.12
CA ALA A 31 5.24 -3.98 -7.83
C ALA A 31 6.00 -4.62 -9.00
N ASN A 32 5.66 -5.86 -9.33
CA ASN A 32 6.47 -6.68 -10.21
C ASN A 32 6.59 -6.19 -11.65
N THR A 33 5.55 -5.56 -12.18
CA THR A 33 5.54 -5.16 -13.59
C THR A 33 5.19 -3.70 -13.70
N SER A 34 5.49 -3.08 -14.85
CA SER A 34 5.13 -1.69 -15.06
C SER A 34 3.62 -1.49 -15.02
N HIS A 35 2.87 -2.47 -15.52
CA HIS A 35 1.42 -2.43 -15.45
C HIS A 35 0.93 -2.44 -14.00
N ALA A 36 1.49 -3.33 -13.18
CA ALA A 36 1.12 -3.40 -11.77
C ALA A 36 1.53 -2.13 -11.02
N ARG A 37 2.67 -1.54 -11.35
CA ARG A 37 3.11 -0.29 -10.74
C ARG A 37 2.14 0.85 -11.07
N SER A 38 1.72 0.91 -12.34
CA SER A 38 0.77 1.93 -12.77
C SER A 38 -0.59 1.75 -12.10
N ARG A 39 -1.07 0.52 -12.02
CA ARG A 39 -2.34 0.24 -11.35
C ARG A 39 -2.28 0.57 -9.87
N CYS A 40 -1.16 0.30 -9.24
CA CYS A 40 -0.96 0.63 -7.83
C CYS A 40 -1.11 2.14 -7.61
N ARG A 41 -0.41 2.93 -8.43
CA ARG A 41 -0.48 4.40 -8.30
C ARG A 41 -1.87 4.93 -8.58
N THR A 42 -2.54 4.38 -9.59
CA THR A 42 -3.90 4.78 -9.91
C THR A 42 -4.84 4.48 -8.74
N SER A 43 -4.68 3.31 -8.14
CA SER A 43 -5.48 2.91 -6.98
C SER A 43 -5.26 3.86 -5.80
N VAL A 44 -4.01 4.24 -5.53
CA VAL A 44 -3.73 5.17 -4.44
C VAL A 44 -4.42 6.50 -4.70
N ARG A 45 -4.28 7.04 -5.91
CA ARG A 45 -4.91 8.32 -6.23
C ARG A 45 -6.43 8.26 -6.15
N ALA A 46 -7.01 7.12 -6.47
CA ALA A 46 -8.46 6.96 -6.44
C ALA A 46 -9.00 6.80 -5.02
N ASN A 47 -8.19 6.24 -4.12
CA ASN A 47 -8.69 5.85 -2.80
C ASN A 47 -8.20 6.73 -1.65
N TYR A 48 -7.20 7.57 -1.87
CA TYR A 48 -6.61 8.38 -0.81
C TYR A 48 -6.50 9.83 -1.25
N ARG A 49 -6.53 10.73 -0.27
CA ARG A 49 -6.27 12.14 -0.50
C ARG A 49 -5.43 12.68 0.65
N VAL A 50 -4.67 13.73 0.37
CA VAL A 50 -3.84 14.36 1.39
C VAL A 50 -4.69 15.29 2.25
N GLY A 51 -4.53 15.14 3.56
CA GLY A 51 -5.21 15.99 4.52
C GLY A 51 -4.71 15.66 5.90
N ARG A 52 -5.62 15.30 6.80
CA ARG A 52 -5.24 14.98 8.17
C ARG A 52 -4.60 13.59 8.23
N ARG A 53 -3.61 13.45 9.10
CA ARG A 53 -2.97 12.17 9.32
C ARG A 53 -3.98 11.13 9.79
N ASP A 54 -3.86 9.93 9.26
CA ASP A 54 -4.68 8.80 9.70
C ASP A 54 -3.87 7.97 10.69
N PRO A 55 -4.19 8.01 11.98
CA PRO A 55 -3.42 7.25 12.97
C PRO A 55 -3.67 5.76 12.89
N MET A 56 -4.70 5.32 12.16
CA MET A 56 -5.03 3.91 12.05
C MET A 56 -4.36 3.25 10.84
N LEU A 57 -3.71 4.02 9.99
CA LEU A 57 -3.01 3.45 8.84
C LEU A 57 -1.75 2.74 9.34
N ASP A 58 -1.64 1.45 9.03
CA ASP A 58 -0.52 0.65 9.51
C ASP A 58 0.70 0.87 8.64
N CYS A 59 1.63 1.68 9.12
CA CYS A 59 2.88 1.95 8.43
C CYS A 59 4.02 1.34 9.22
N ARG A 60 4.87 0.60 8.54
CA ARG A 60 6.00 -0.08 9.16
C ARG A 60 7.24 0.07 8.30
N THR A 61 8.40 0.05 8.96
CA THR A 61 9.68 0.13 8.27
C THR A 61 10.50 -1.09 8.64
N TYR A 62 10.95 -1.81 7.61
CA TYR A 62 11.85 -2.95 7.79
C TYR A 62 12.93 -2.86 6.73
N SER A 63 14.18 -3.06 7.12
CA SER A 63 15.31 -3.08 6.18
C SER A 63 15.35 -1.80 5.33
N SER A 64 15.06 -0.66 5.96
CA SER A 64 15.05 0.66 5.34
C SER A 64 13.91 0.87 4.33
N VAL A 65 12.95 -0.03 4.28
CA VAL A 65 11.77 0.12 3.41
C VAL A 65 10.56 0.42 4.28
N THR A 66 9.87 1.50 3.95
CA THR A 66 8.65 1.88 4.66
C THR A 66 7.46 1.63 3.75
N VAL A 67 6.45 0.94 4.29
CA VAL A 67 5.20 0.70 3.58
C VAL A 67 4.03 1.07 4.49
N CYS A 68 2.91 1.40 3.88
CA CYS A 68 1.67 1.69 4.60
C CYS A 68 0.54 0.85 4.01
N GLY A 69 -0.36 0.42 4.88
CA GLY A 69 -1.58 -0.26 4.46
C GLY A 69 -1.36 -1.69 3.98
N THR A 70 -2.34 -2.20 3.28
CA THR A 70 -2.32 -3.58 2.78
C THR A 70 -1.49 -3.66 1.51
N LEU A 71 -0.60 -4.65 1.44
CA LEU A 71 0.19 -4.90 0.25
C LEU A 71 -0.49 -5.96 -0.60
N HIS A 72 -0.59 -5.69 -1.91
CA HIS A 72 -1.16 -6.64 -2.85
C HIS A 72 -0.05 -7.48 -3.43
N LEU A 73 0.13 -8.67 -2.89
CA LEU A 73 1.26 -9.53 -3.23
C LEU A 73 0.89 -10.48 -4.35
N SER A 74 1.86 -10.74 -5.24
CA SER A 74 1.72 -11.77 -6.26
C SER A 74 1.80 -13.16 -5.62
N SER A 75 1.46 -14.20 -6.39
CA SER A 75 1.57 -15.57 -5.90
C SER A 75 2.99 -15.90 -5.47
N LYS A 76 3.97 -15.43 -6.22
CA LYS A 76 5.37 -15.66 -5.90
C LYS A 76 5.76 -14.96 -4.60
N GLU A 77 5.29 -13.74 -4.42
CA GLU A 77 5.57 -12.99 -3.20
C GLU A 77 4.89 -13.64 -2.00
N ARG A 78 3.67 -14.15 -2.16
CA ARG A 78 2.99 -14.86 -1.08
C ARG A 78 3.74 -16.12 -0.69
N ALA A 79 4.31 -16.83 -1.66
CA ALA A 79 5.14 -18.00 -1.37
C ALA A 79 6.38 -17.61 -0.58
N CYS A 80 7.00 -16.49 -0.95
CA CYS A 80 8.13 -15.92 -0.22
C CYS A 80 7.75 -15.63 1.23
N VAL A 81 6.57 -15.03 1.44
CA VAL A 81 6.10 -14.71 2.79
C VAL A 81 5.93 -15.98 3.61
N ARG A 82 5.30 -17.01 3.04
CA ARG A 82 5.12 -18.28 3.76
C ARG A 82 6.45 -18.88 4.18
N ASP A 83 7.43 -18.84 3.28
CA ASP A 83 8.75 -19.38 3.57
C ASP A 83 9.44 -18.59 4.67
N SER A 84 9.35 -17.26 4.61
CA SER A 84 9.98 -16.39 5.60
C SER A 84 9.34 -16.55 6.97
N VAL A 85 8.03 -16.69 7.03
CA VAL A 85 7.33 -16.90 8.30
C VAL A 85 7.72 -18.26 8.89
N ALA A 86 7.88 -19.28 8.05
CA ALA A 86 8.33 -20.57 8.50
C ALA A 86 9.75 -20.51 9.09
N LYS A 87 10.53 -19.50 8.70
CA LYS A 87 11.86 -19.25 9.24
C LYS A 87 11.86 -18.24 10.37
N HIS A 88 10.68 -18.03 10.96
CA HIS A 88 10.50 -17.22 12.17
C HIS A 88 10.51 -15.71 11.99
N LEU A 89 10.36 -15.19 10.78
CA LEU A 89 10.12 -13.77 10.61
C LEU A 89 8.68 -13.46 10.97
N SER A 90 8.41 -12.25 11.45
CA SER A 90 7.03 -11.82 11.65
C SER A 90 6.35 -11.71 10.30
N PHE A 91 5.03 -11.87 10.28
CA PHE A 91 4.28 -11.84 9.03
C PHE A 91 4.47 -10.52 8.30
N ARG A 92 4.34 -9.40 9.01
CA ARG A 92 4.44 -8.08 8.39
C ARG A 92 5.83 -7.82 7.83
N ARG A 93 6.87 -8.20 8.57
CA ARG A 93 8.23 -8.05 8.08
C ARG A 93 8.43 -8.89 6.83
N ALA A 94 7.92 -10.12 6.83
CA ALA A 94 8.01 -10.99 5.66
C ALA A 94 7.32 -10.37 4.46
N GLU A 95 6.13 -9.79 4.66
CA GLU A 95 5.43 -9.10 3.58
C GLU A 95 6.27 -7.98 2.98
N VAL A 96 6.81 -7.12 3.83
CA VAL A 96 7.58 -5.97 3.38
C VAL A 96 8.82 -6.42 2.61
N GLU A 97 9.56 -7.35 3.17
CA GLU A 97 10.81 -7.79 2.55
C GLU A 97 10.57 -8.56 1.26
N CYS A 98 9.55 -9.40 1.23
CA CYS A 98 9.23 -10.14 0.01
C CYS A 98 8.70 -9.21 -1.09
N TYR A 99 8.00 -8.16 -0.71
CA TYR A 99 7.49 -7.19 -1.67
C TYR A 99 8.62 -6.35 -2.27
N ALA A 100 9.53 -5.89 -1.43
CA ALA A 100 10.55 -4.92 -1.83
C ALA A 100 11.79 -5.56 -2.44
N PHE A 101 12.14 -6.77 -2.00
CA PHE A 101 13.43 -7.35 -2.37
C PHE A 101 13.33 -8.63 -3.19
N GLN A 102 12.22 -8.84 -3.82
CA GLN A 102 12.08 -9.98 -4.70
C GLN A 102 12.68 -9.73 -6.07
#